data_f023781e63bd19c068a160ea7d98ab4b
#
_entry.id   f023781e63bd19c068a160ea7d98ab4b
#
_cell.length_a   1.000
_cell.length_b   1.000
_cell.length_c   1.000
_cell.angle_alpha   90.00
_cell.angle_beta   90.00
_cell.angle_gamma   90.00
#
_symmetry.space_group_name_H-M   'P 1'
#
loop_
_entity.id
_entity.type
_entity.pdbx_description
1 polymer ?
#
loop_
_entity_poly.entity_id
_entity_poly.type
_entity_poly.pdbx_seq_one_letter_code
_entity_poly.pdbx_strand_id
1 'polypeptide(L)'
;SKIDALNVFPVPDGDTGTNMSLTFNAGVKEALACTSDDVCEIAKVLSKGLLMGARGNSGVITSQIFRGLYQGVDGMREINGFQLANALVTGSRVAYKAVMRPVEGTILTVVREAADYTYAYATSTENVTCLQVMEKMLEEAKESLKRTPELLPVLAEVGVVDSGGAGLVTIFEGFVSALKGTVIQKEESTGTSEVAGAGMESEEYGYCTEFIIRLSEHAQMTFKEEALRDSLARIGNSIVCVRDDDIVKVHVHTLTPGDALNLGQRYGEFAKLKVENMQEQHENIMMNATVEKVEEEEKPRSKYAIITVAAGEGLKEMFTELRADYVISGGQTMNPSTEDFVEAVHKVNADNIFILPNNSNIVLAAQQAATVCEDQNIHVIPTKTIPQGLSACIMFNPDVDFDMNLSEMSDAIELVKTGQVTYAIKDTTFEGMEIKAGEFMGIKEKDIVVSLPDKMETTRQLIDTMIDDDSEIVTLIYGEDVKEEEANEIVSYIEDKYDVEVEVNNGEQPVYSFIIGVE
;
A
#
# COMPACT_ATOMS: atom_id res chain seq x y z
N SER A 1 6.65 -3.33 -10.41
CA SER A 1 8.11 -3.38 -10.33
C SER A 1 8.59 -4.83 -10.14
N LYS A 2 9.93 -5.09 -10.26
CA LYS A 2 10.49 -6.43 -9.99
C LYS A 2 10.23 -6.90 -8.55
N ILE A 3 10.18 -5.98 -7.61
CA ILE A 3 9.92 -6.25 -6.18
C ILE A 3 8.44 -6.58 -5.97
N ASP A 4 7.52 -5.86 -6.62
CA ASP A 4 6.09 -6.15 -6.55
C ASP A 4 5.77 -7.55 -7.08
N ALA A 5 6.52 -8.03 -8.08
CA ALA A 5 6.38 -9.39 -8.60
C ALA A 5 6.78 -10.49 -7.60
N LEU A 6 7.57 -10.18 -6.57
CA LEU A 6 7.94 -11.09 -5.48
C LEU A 6 6.87 -11.16 -4.38
N ASN A 7 6.01 -10.16 -4.29
CA ASN A 7 4.92 -10.12 -3.33
C ASN A 7 3.70 -10.87 -3.90
N VAL A 8 3.57 -12.13 -3.56
CA VAL A 8 2.62 -13.06 -4.20
C VAL A 8 1.59 -13.64 -3.25
N PHE A 9 1.64 -13.28 -1.98
CA PHE A 9 0.85 -13.97 -0.96
C PHE A 9 0.34 -13.03 0.15
N PRO A 10 -0.83 -13.28 0.74
CA PRO A 10 -1.88 -14.25 0.35
C PRO A 10 -2.71 -13.77 -0.84
N VAL A 11 -2.95 -12.47 -0.93
CA VAL A 11 -3.55 -11.80 -2.08
C VAL A 11 -2.40 -11.18 -2.86
N PRO A 12 -2.34 -11.33 -4.18
CA PRO A 12 -1.29 -10.72 -4.99
C PRO A 12 -1.58 -9.21 -5.16
N ASP A 13 -1.56 -8.47 -4.04
CA ASP A 13 -1.64 -7.01 -4.04
C ASP A 13 -0.37 -6.39 -4.65
N GLY A 14 0.76 -7.15 -4.67
CA GLY A 14 1.96 -6.80 -5.41
C GLY A 14 2.46 -5.37 -5.14
N ASP A 15 2.25 -4.87 -3.92
CA ASP A 15 2.42 -3.46 -3.59
C ASP A 15 3.69 -3.14 -2.78
N THR A 16 4.42 -4.16 -2.31
CA THR A 16 5.60 -3.99 -1.43
C THR A 16 6.63 -3.05 -2.02
N GLY A 17 7.01 -3.23 -3.29
CA GLY A 17 7.98 -2.37 -3.95
C GLY A 17 7.47 -0.95 -4.15
N THR A 18 6.20 -0.82 -4.48
CA THR A 18 5.51 0.46 -4.62
C THR A 18 5.47 1.20 -3.28
N ASN A 19 5.04 0.54 -2.20
CA ASN A 19 5.00 1.12 -0.85
C ASN A 19 6.38 1.56 -0.37
N MET A 20 7.41 0.72 -0.52
CA MET A 20 8.78 1.07 -0.15
C MET A 20 9.33 2.23 -0.98
N SER A 21 9.05 2.26 -2.29
CA SER A 21 9.49 3.34 -3.18
C SER A 21 8.84 4.68 -2.82
N LEU A 22 7.52 4.71 -2.61
CA LEU A 22 6.79 5.92 -2.20
C LEU A 22 7.30 6.42 -0.84
N THR A 23 7.46 5.51 0.12
CA THR A 23 8.00 5.83 1.45
C THR A 23 9.40 6.43 1.34
N PHE A 24 10.29 5.77 0.59
CA PHE A 24 11.69 6.22 0.48
C PHE A 24 11.81 7.55 -0.25
N ASN A 25 11.02 7.76 -1.31
CA ASN A 25 10.99 9.02 -2.04
C ASN A 25 10.49 10.20 -1.19
N ALA A 26 9.54 9.98 -0.28
CA ALA A 26 9.10 11.00 0.67
C ALA A 26 10.26 11.46 1.57
N GLY A 27 11.05 10.52 2.11
CA GLY A 27 12.24 10.84 2.89
C GLY A 27 13.33 11.54 2.08
N VAL A 28 13.60 11.06 0.85
CA VAL A 28 14.60 11.66 -0.06
C VAL A 28 14.23 13.10 -0.41
N LYS A 29 12.95 13.41 -0.63
CA LYS A 29 12.46 14.76 -0.89
C LYS A 29 12.84 15.72 0.25
N GLU A 30 12.62 15.32 1.49
CA GLU A 30 12.97 16.10 2.68
C GLU A 30 14.51 16.25 2.81
N ALA A 31 15.25 15.16 2.60
CA ALA A 31 16.72 15.17 2.66
C ALA A 31 17.35 16.08 1.60
N LEU A 32 16.80 16.11 0.38
CA LEU A 32 17.27 17.00 -0.70
C LEU A 32 16.96 18.49 -0.43
N ALA A 33 15.90 18.78 0.33
CA ALA A 33 15.59 20.13 0.76
C ALA A 33 16.48 20.62 1.92
N CYS A 34 17.18 19.71 2.61
CA CYS A 34 18.10 20.02 3.69
C CYS A 34 19.39 20.63 3.14
N THR A 35 19.77 21.81 3.64
CA THR A 35 20.99 22.53 3.23
C THR A 35 22.19 22.23 4.12
N SER A 36 22.02 21.39 5.15
CA SER A 36 23.08 20.99 6.08
C SER A 36 23.99 19.93 5.48
N ASP A 37 25.26 19.93 5.85
CA ASP A 37 26.23 18.86 5.62
C ASP A 37 26.43 17.95 6.86
N ASP A 38 25.65 18.19 7.90
CA ASP A 38 25.68 17.47 9.16
C ASP A 38 24.88 16.15 9.04
N VAL A 39 25.56 15.03 9.35
CA VAL A 39 24.97 13.68 9.23
C VAL A 39 23.72 13.52 10.11
N CYS A 40 23.75 14.06 11.34
CA CYS A 40 22.60 13.98 12.23
C CYS A 40 21.39 14.75 11.67
N GLU A 41 21.60 15.96 11.16
CA GLU A 41 20.53 16.78 10.57
C GLU A 41 19.93 16.12 9.32
N ILE A 42 20.79 15.61 8.43
CA ILE A 42 20.32 14.90 7.21
C ILE A 42 19.57 13.63 7.60
N ALA A 43 20.09 12.82 8.52
CA ALA A 43 19.42 11.59 8.99
C ALA A 43 18.08 11.89 9.67
N LYS A 44 17.97 13.01 10.40
CA LYS A 44 16.74 13.45 11.05
C LYS A 44 15.65 13.80 10.06
N VAL A 45 15.96 14.65 9.05
CA VAL A 45 14.96 15.05 8.05
C VAL A 45 14.56 13.88 7.14
N LEU A 46 15.53 13.02 6.77
CA LEU A 46 15.26 11.79 6.02
C LEU A 46 14.30 10.88 6.81
N SER A 47 14.61 10.63 8.07
CA SER A 47 13.79 9.80 8.97
C SER A 47 12.38 10.35 9.14
N LYS A 48 12.22 11.67 9.30
CA LYS A 48 10.93 12.33 9.42
C LYS A 48 10.10 12.17 8.12
N GLY A 49 10.69 12.41 6.97
CA GLY A 49 10.01 12.26 5.68
C GLY A 49 9.60 10.80 5.40
N LEU A 50 10.48 9.84 5.74
CA LEU A 50 10.16 8.41 5.67
C LEU A 50 8.99 8.06 6.60
N LEU A 51 8.97 8.59 7.83
CA LEU A 51 7.92 8.34 8.80
C LEU A 51 6.56 8.81 8.29
N MET A 52 6.48 10.05 7.81
CA MET A 52 5.23 10.63 7.31
C MET A 52 4.75 9.98 6.01
N GLY A 53 5.65 9.67 5.11
CA GLY A 53 5.35 9.01 3.83
C GLY A 53 5.19 7.49 3.91
N ALA A 54 5.29 6.87 5.11
CA ALA A 54 5.27 5.42 5.26
C ALA A 54 3.92 4.81 4.84
N ARG A 55 3.97 3.84 3.92
CA ARG A 55 2.81 3.14 3.39
C ARG A 55 2.97 1.64 3.55
N GLY A 56 1.91 0.98 3.98
CA GLY A 56 1.90 -0.47 4.23
C GLY A 56 2.93 -0.92 5.27
N ASN A 57 2.96 -2.20 5.58
CA ASN A 57 3.88 -2.77 6.58
C ASN A 57 5.36 -2.57 6.17
N SER A 58 5.68 -2.79 4.90
CA SER A 58 7.05 -2.67 4.38
C SER A 58 7.57 -1.22 4.46
N GLY A 59 6.72 -0.24 4.14
CA GLY A 59 7.08 1.17 4.26
C GLY A 59 7.28 1.60 5.72
N VAL A 60 6.38 1.18 6.63
CA VAL A 60 6.51 1.48 8.06
C VAL A 60 7.78 0.86 8.63
N ILE A 61 8.06 -0.42 8.35
CA ILE A 61 9.28 -1.07 8.83
C ILE A 61 10.52 -0.36 8.28
N THR A 62 10.54 0.00 6.98
CA THR A 62 11.62 0.78 6.38
C THR A 62 11.82 2.11 7.12
N SER A 63 10.73 2.84 7.41
CA SER A 63 10.81 4.11 8.15
C SER A 63 11.42 3.94 9.55
N GLN A 64 11.11 2.83 10.23
CA GLN A 64 11.64 2.53 11.56
C GLN A 64 13.13 2.13 11.53
N ILE A 65 13.59 1.44 10.47
CA ILE A 65 15.02 1.18 10.26
C ILE A 65 15.80 2.51 10.21
N PHE A 66 15.33 3.46 9.39
CA PHE A 66 15.99 4.77 9.26
C PHE A 66 15.81 5.66 10.48
N ARG A 67 14.71 5.53 11.23
CA ARG A 67 14.54 6.19 12.52
C ARG A 67 15.60 5.72 13.53
N GLY A 68 15.85 4.43 13.61
CA GLY A 68 16.88 3.89 14.46
C GLY A 68 18.30 4.27 13.98
N LEU A 69 18.52 4.36 12.68
CA LEU A 69 19.78 4.87 12.12
C LEU A 69 20.02 6.33 12.56
N TYR A 70 19.00 7.20 12.45
CA TYR A 70 19.09 8.57 12.97
C TYR A 70 19.43 8.57 14.46
N GLN A 71 18.74 7.77 15.28
CA GLN A 71 19.05 7.68 16.72
C GLN A 71 20.49 7.23 17.00
N GLY A 72 21.03 6.36 16.15
CA GLY A 72 22.41 5.89 16.27
C GLY A 72 23.48 6.91 15.90
N VAL A 73 23.12 7.98 15.16
CA VAL A 73 24.02 9.09 14.80
C VAL A 73 23.67 10.40 15.48
N ASP A 74 22.75 10.36 16.46
CA ASP A 74 22.29 11.57 17.15
C ASP A 74 23.45 12.34 17.78
N GLY A 75 23.48 13.65 17.55
CA GLY A 75 24.54 14.56 18.01
C GLY A 75 25.89 14.42 17.27
N MET A 76 25.98 13.61 16.20
CA MET A 76 27.21 13.41 15.43
C MET A 76 27.17 14.22 14.13
N ARG A 77 28.09 15.13 13.95
CA ARG A 77 28.22 15.89 12.71
C ARG A 77 28.81 15.06 11.57
N GLU A 78 29.82 14.27 11.89
CA GLU A 78 30.49 13.33 10.99
C GLU A 78 30.57 11.96 11.65
N ILE A 79 30.55 10.91 10.88
CA ILE A 79 30.67 9.53 11.39
C ILE A 79 31.77 8.76 10.65
N ASN A 80 32.41 7.86 11.39
CA ASN A 80 33.31 6.85 10.84
C ASN A 80 32.58 5.53 10.58
N GLY A 81 33.28 4.55 10.01
CA GLY A 81 32.67 3.26 9.70
C GLY A 81 32.13 2.52 10.92
N PHE A 82 32.84 2.54 12.05
CA PHE A 82 32.37 1.89 13.27
C PHE A 82 31.07 2.51 13.80
N GLN A 83 30.99 3.85 13.80
CA GLN A 83 29.78 4.57 14.20
C GLN A 83 28.61 4.25 13.26
N LEU A 84 28.86 4.16 11.95
CA LEU A 84 27.84 3.74 10.97
C LEU A 84 27.36 2.31 11.25
N ALA A 85 28.26 1.37 11.52
CA ALA A 85 27.88 -0.01 11.84
C ALA A 85 27.00 -0.08 13.10
N ASN A 86 27.32 0.70 14.13
CA ASN A 86 26.51 0.81 15.33
C ASN A 86 25.13 1.43 15.06
N ALA A 87 25.06 2.43 14.20
CA ALA A 87 23.78 3.04 13.80
C ALA A 87 22.89 2.05 13.03
N LEU A 88 23.46 1.20 12.17
CA LEU A 88 22.74 0.14 11.47
C LEU A 88 22.13 -0.89 12.43
N VAL A 89 22.88 -1.30 13.48
CA VAL A 89 22.36 -2.18 14.53
C VAL A 89 21.22 -1.52 15.31
N THR A 90 21.34 -0.22 15.59
CA THR A 90 20.27 0.54 16.24
C THR A 90 19.03 0.59 15.35
N GLY A 91 19.20 0.76 14.04
CA GLY A 91 18.13 0.70 13.05
C GLY A 91 17.36 -0.61 13.10
N SER A 92 18.07 -1.72 13.08
CA SER A 92 17.51 -3.07 13.21
C SER A 92 16.69 -3.23 14.51
N ARG A 93 17.23 -2.82 15.63
CA ARG A 93 16.55 -2.93 16.94
C ARG A 93 15.27 -2.10 17.02
N VAL A 94 15.28 -0.90 16.46
CA VAL A 94 14.09 -0.03 16.45
C VAL A 94 13.01 -0.64 15.56
N ALA A 95 13.36 -1.18 14.39
CA ALA A 95 12.41 -1.85 13.52
C ALA A 95 11.74 -3.08 14.18
N TYR A 96 12.52 -3.93 14.86
CA TYR A 96 11.97 -5.07 15.61
C TYR A 96 11.00 -4.66 16.72
N LYS A 97 11.29 -3.56 17.44
CA LYS A 97 10.41 -3.05 18.51
C LYS A 97 9.10 -2.48 17.99
N ALA A 98 9.09 -2.00 16.75
CA ALA A 98 7.90 -1.40 16.13
C ALA A 98 6.87 -2.47 15.69
N VAL A 99 7.28 -3.73 15.58
CA VAL A 99 6.40 -4.83 15.14
C VAL A 99 6.00 -5.68 16.34
N MET A 100 4.70 -5.77 16.62
CA MET A 100 4.20 -6.53 17.78
C MET A 100 4.54 -8.03 17.73
N ARG A 101 4.52 -8.62 16.54
CA ARG A 101 4.85 -10.03 16.30
C ARG A 101 5.82 -10.14 15.14
N PRO A 102 7.13 -9.96 15.35
CA PRO A 102 8.13 -10.13 14.32
C PRO A 102 8.09 -11.55 13.74
N VAL A 103 8.16 -11.65 12.41
CA VAL A 103 8.21 -12.92 11.69
C VAL A 103 9.59 -13.06 11.08
N GLU A 104 10.25 -14.21 11.34
CA GLU A 104 11.53 -14.53 10.71
C GLU A 104 11.36 -14.92 9.25
N GLY A 105 12.41 -14.71 8.45
CA GLY A 105 12.35 -14.87 6.99
C GLY A 105 11.77 -13.67 6.25
N THR A 106 11.72 -12.50 6.90
CA THR A 106 11.23 -11.23 6.35
C THR A 106 12.30 -10.15 6.33
N ILE A 107 11.95 -8.96 5.86
CA ILE A 107 12.81 -7.74 5.91
C ILE A 107 13.46 -7.54 7.29
N LEU A 108 12.77 -7.92 8.38
CA LEU A 108 13.32 -7.83 9.74
C LEU A 108 14.53 -8.73 9.93
N THR A 109 14.45 -9.98 9.47
CA THR A 109 15.57 -10.93 9.51
C THR A 109 16.74 -10.40 8.69
N VAL A 110 16.46 -9.92 7.47
CA VAL A 110 17.50 -9.41 6.55
C VAL A 110 18.25 -8.24 7.19
N VAL A 111 17.55 -7.26 7.75
CA VAL A 111 18.23 -6.12 8.37
C VAL A 111 18.99 -6.50 9.65
N ARG A 112 18.44 -7.42 10.46
CA ARG A 112 19.09 -7.85 11.69
C ARG A 112 20.39 -8.62 11.42
N GLU A 113 20.32 -9.65 10.60
CA GLU A 113 21.50 -10.46 10.29
C GLU A 113 22.57 -9.61 9.62
N ALA A 114 22.22 -8.81 8.62
CA ALA A 114 23.16 -7.94 7.94
C ALA A 114 23.82 -6.94 8.89
N ALA A 115 23.06 -6.32 9.79
CA ALA A 115 23.60 -5.36 10.75
C ALA A 115 24.52 -6.02 11.80
N ASP A 116 24.15 -7.19 12.32
CA ASP A 116 24.94 -7.92 13.32
C ASP A 116 26.28 -8.39 12.76
N TYR A 117 26.29 -9.01 11.56
CA TYR A 117 27.53 -9.41 10.90
C TYR A 117 28.41 -8.23 10.49
N THR A 118 27.80 -7.14 10.02
CA THR A 118 28.52 -5.90 9.69
C THR A 118 29.14 -5.24 10.92
N TYR A 119 28.45 -5.26 12.05
CA TYR A 119 28.98 -4.74 13.31
C TYR A 119 30.17 -5.60 13.81
N ALA A 120 30.07 -6.91 13.73
CA ALA A 120 31.16 -7.82 14.08
C ALA A 120 32.40 -7.56 13.18
N TYR A 121 32.20 -7.38 11.89
CA TYR A 121 33.25 -7.00 10.94
C TYR A 121 33.88 -5.67 11.30
N ALA A 122 33.08 -4.63 11.56
CA ALA A 122 33.57 -3.30 11.94
C ALA A 122 34.35 -3.29 13.25
N THR A 123 33.96 -4.15 14.20
CA THR A 123 34.67 -4.30 15.50
C THR A 123 36.03 -4.97 15.33
N SER A 124 36.19 -5.87 14.35
CA SER A 124 37.43 -6.61 14.09
C SER A 124 38.37 -5.92 13.10
N THR A 125 37.96 -4.81 12.49
CA THR A 125 38.71 -4.11 11.42
C THR A 125 39.17 -2.74 11.90
N GLU A 126 40.48 -2.53 11.97
CA GLU A 126 41.05 -1.21 12.32
C GLU A 126 40.76 -0.17 11.20
N ASN A 127 40.36 1.03 11.61
CA ASN A 127 40.08 2.17 10.71
C ASN A 127 39.11 1.84 9.56
N VAL A 128 38.11 1.01 9.83
CA VAL A 128 37.10 0.66 8.86
C VAL A 128 36.37 1.92 8.32
N THR A 129 36.24 2.01 7.02
CA THR A 129 35.58 3.12 6.35
C THR A 129 34.06 2.91 6.23
N CYS A 130 33.29 3.99 6.06
CA CYS A 130 31.84 3.89 5.82
C CYS A 130 31.53 3.08 4.54
N LEU A 131 32.34 3.20 3.50
CA LEU A 131 32.18 2.40 2.28
C LEU A 131 32.34 0.90 2.58
N GLN A 132 33.40 0.49 3.28
CA GLN A 132 33.61 -0.92 3.63
C GLN A 132 32.47 -1.46 4.49
N VAL A 133 31.94 -0.66 5.41
CA VAL A 133 30.78 -1.05 6.24
C VAL A 133 29.54 -1.24 5.37
N MET A 134 29.24 -0.34 4.45
CA MET A 134 28.08 -0.47 3.58
C MET A 134 28.22 -1.60 2.54
N GLU A 135 29.44 -1.86 2.06
CA GLU A 135 29.69 -3.04 1.20
C GLU A 135 29.45 -4.33 1.95
N LYS A 136 29.91 -4.42 3.21
CA LYS A 136 29.66 -5.58 4.06
C LYS A 136 28.17 -5.73 4.41
N MET A 137 27.50 -4.63 4.73
CA MET A 137 26.05 -4.62 4.97
C MET A 137 25.27 -5.15 3.76
N LEU A 138 25.64 -4.73 2.56
CA LEU A 138 25.02 -5.17 1.32
C LEU A 138 25.28 -6.67 1.04
N GLU A 139 26.51 -7.12 1.25
CA GLU A 139 26.90 -8.53 1.10
C GLU A 139 26.05 -9.42 2.01
N GLU A 140 26.02 -9.10 3.32
CA GLU A 140 25.29 -9.89 4.31
C GLU A 140 23.77 -9.82 4.12
N ALA A 141 23.24 -8.66 3.70
CA ALA A 141 21.83 -8.53 3.37
C ALA A 141 21.43 -9.42 2.18
N LYS A 142 22.27 -9.53 1.15
CA LYS A 142 22.04 -10.44 0.01
C LYS A 142 22.08 -11.90 0.43
N GLU A 143 23.01 -12.28 1.29
CA GLU A 143 23.10 -13.66 1.80
C GLU A 143 21.91 -14.00 2.72
N SER A 144 21.50 -13.09 3.60
CA SER A 144 20.32 -13.27 4.43
C SER A 144 19.04 -13.37 3.57
N LEU A 145 18.89 -12.51 2.55
CA LEU A 145 17.76 -12.55 1.64
C LEU A 145 17.58 -13.90 0.96
N LYS A 146 18.67 -14.53 0.52
CA LYS A 146 18.63 -15.87 -0.12
C LYS A 146 18.10 -16.95 0.83
N ARG A 147 18.29 -16.78 2.16
CA ARG A 147 17.85 -17.75 3.17
C ARG A 147 16.42 -17.49 3.66
N THR A 148 15.77 -16.41 3.26
CA THR A 148 14.39 -16.12 3.70
C THR A 148 13.41 -17.27 3.43
N PRO A 149 13.48 -18.02 2.29
CA PRO A 149 12.61 -19.17 2.06
C PRO A 149 12.84 -20.34 3.04
N GLU A 150 14.05 -20.46 3.62
CA GLU A 150 14.34 -21.49 4.61
C GLU A 150 13.69 -21.20 5.97
N LEU A 151 13.42 -19.93 6.25
CA LEU A 151 12.82 -19.44 7.51
C LEU A 151 11.31 -19.23 7.42
N LEU A 152 10.79 -18.96 6.22
CA LEU A 152 9.37 -18.72 5.97
C LEU A 152 8.86 -19.65 4.86
N PRO A 153 8.24 -20.80 5.21
CA PRO A 153 7.91 -21.87 4.27
C PRO A 153 7.09 -21.43 3.05
N VAL A 154 6.18 -20.48 3.22
CA VAL A 154 5.36 -19.95 2.12
C VAL A 154 6.20 -19.36 0.97
N LEU A 155 7.37 -18.80 1.28
CA LEU A 155 8.30 -18.29 0.25
C LEU A 155 8.95 -19.42 -0.52
N ALA A 156 9.27 -20.53 0.15
CA ALA A 156 9.83 -21.73 -0.48
C ALA A 156 8.82 -22.39 -1.42
N GLU A 157 7.56 -22.46 -1.03
CA GLU A 157 6.47 -23.05 -1.83
C GLU A 157 6.27 -22.31 -3.15
N VAL A 158 6.35 -20.98 -3.12
CA VAL A 158 6.20 -20.13 -4.31
C VAL A 158 7.51 -19.95 -5.08
N GLY A 159 8.66 -20.34 -4.47
CA GLY A 159 9.98 -20.22 -5.10
C GLY A 159 10.50 -18.79 -5.19
N VAL A 160 10.15 -17.93 -4.22
CA VAL A 160 10.56 -16.53 -4.17
C VAL A 160 11.29 -16.21 -2.86
N VAL A 161 12.00 -15.07 -2.83
CA VAL A 161 12.56 -14.48 -1.62
C VAL A 161 11.63 -13.42 -1.06
N ASP A 162 11.87 -12.97 0.19
CA ASP A 162 11.06 -11.91 0.81
C ASP A 162 11.15 -10.60 0.02
N SER A 163 10.00 -10.08 -0.38
CA SER A 163 9.88 -8.86 -1.18
C SER A 163 10.37 -7.61 -0.45
N GLY A 164 10.09 -7.49 0.85
CA GLY A 164 10.57 -6.39 1.69
C GLY A 164 12.08 -6.40 1.85
N GLY A 165 12.66 -7.59 2.07
CA GLY A 165 14.11 -7.79 2.11
C GLY A 165 14.79 -7.45 0.78
N ALA A 166 14.17 -7.82 -0.35
CA ALA A 166 14.66 -7.46 -1.69
C ALA A 166 14.65 -5.94 -1.91
N GLY A 167 13.61 -5.26 -1.44
CA GLY A 167 13.54 -3.79 -1.46
C GLY A 167 14.64 -3.14 -0.62
N LEU A 168 14.91 -3.66 0.57
CA LEU A 168 15.97 -3.17 1.44
C LEU A 168 17.36 -3.35 0.82
N VAL A 169 17.63 -4.50 0.19
CA VAL A 169 18.88 -4.75 -0.57
C VAL A 169 19.05 -3.70 -1.67
N THR A 170 17.99 -3.36 -2.40
CA THR A 170 18.04 -2.33 -3.45
C THR A 170 18.41 -0.95 -2.87
N ILE A 171 17.88 -0.59 -1.70
CA ILE A 171 18.24 0.65 -1.00
C ILE A 171 19.73 0.65 -0.64
N PHE A 172 20.25 -0.45 -0.09
CA PHE A 172 21.68 -0.56 0.25
C PHE A 172 22.59 -0.52 -0.98
N GLU A 173 22.18 -1.09 -2.11
CA GLU A 173 22.88 -0.95 -3.38
C GLU A 173 23.03 0.53 -3.79
N GLY A 174 21.97 1.33 -3.58
CA GLY A 174 21.99 2.76 -3.81
C GLY A 174 23.02 3.49 -2.93
N PHE A 175 23.06 3.18 -1.64
CA PHE A 175 24.04 3.76 -0.72
C PHE A 175 25.49 3.39 -1.08
N VAL A 176 25.76 2.12 -1.40
CA VAL A 176 27.10 1.69 -1.83
C VAL A 176 27.52 2.40 -3.12
N SER A 177 26.63 2.51 -4.08
CA SER A 177 26.88 3.23 -5.34
C SER A 177 27.21 4.70 -5.10
N ALA A 178 26.46 5.38 -4.24
CA ALA A 178 26.69 6.78 -3.88
C ALA A 178 28.05 6.97 -3.19
N LEU A 179 28.41 6.09 -2.25
CA LEU A 179 29.70 6.14 -1.55
C LEU A 179 30.90 5.86 -2.49
N LYS A 180 30.69 5.11 -3.57
CA LYS A 180 31.69 4.92 -4.64
C LYS A 180 31.79 6.09 -5.61
N GLY A 181 30.94 7.11 -5.47
CA GLY A 181 30.89 8.24 -6.41
C GLY A 181 30.31 7.85 -7.78
N THR A 182 29.66 6.70 -7.89
CA THR A 182 29.00 6.27 -9.11
C THR A 182 27.61 6.86 -9.10
N VAL A 183 27.34 7.83 -9.98
CA VAL A 183 25.97 8.30 -10.20
C VAL A 183 25.23 7.16 -10.87
N ILE A 184 24.26 6.56 -10.17
CA ILE A 184 23.29 5.70 -10.81
C ILE A 184 22.50 6.62 -11.74
N GLN A 185 22.79 6.58 -13.05
CA GLN A 185 21.86 7.16 -14.01
C GLN A 185 20.54 6.43 -13.76
N LYS A 186 19.52 7.23 -13.40
CA LYS A 186 18.14 6.76 -13.33
C LYS A 186 17.90 6.02 -14.65
N GLU A 187 17.90 4.70 -14.64
CA GLU A 187 17.13 4.00 -15.64
C GLU A 187 15.73 4.53 -15.39
N GLU A 188 15.22 5.31 -16.33
CA GLU A 188 13.87 5.86 -16.29
C GLU A 188 12.90 4.67 -16.32
N SER A 189 12.71 4.04 -15.17
CA SER A 189 11.55 3.23 -14.91
C SER A 189 10.42 4.22 -14.62
N THR A 190 9.76 4.58 -15.67
CA THR A 190 8.48 5.27 -15.79
C THR A 190 7.55 5.03 -14.61
N GLY A 191 7.33 6.08 -13.86
CA GLY A 191 6.36 6.12 -12.77
C GLY A 191 6.66 7.21 -11.75
N THR A 192 6.90 8.43 -12.19
CA THR A 192 6.91 9.59 -11.29
C THR A 192 5.95 10.63 -11.83
N SER A 193 4.84 10.79 -11.13
CA SER A 193 4.19 12.08 -11.08
C SER A 193 5.18 13.04 -10.43
N GLU A 194 5.93 13.80 -11.23
CA GLU A 194 6.62 14.97 -10.76
C GLU A 194 5.58 16.04 -10.43
N VAL A 195 5.35 16.23 -9.13
CA VAL A 195 4.87 17.54 -8.67
C VAL A 195 6.09 18.45 -8.68
N ALA A 196 6.34 19.09 -9.82
CA ALA A 196 7.30 20.17 -9.92
C ALA A 196 6.73 21.38 -9.17
N GLY A 197 7.33 21.70 -8.04
CA GLY A 197 7.12 22.98 -7.40
C GLY A 197 7.72 24.12 -8.19
N ALA A 198 6.92 25.18 -8.38
CA ALA A 198 7.26 26.57 -8.62
C ALA A 198 8.19 26.90 -9.82
N GLY A 199 7.55 27.17 -10.94
CA GLY A 199 8.05 27.98 -12.03
C GLY A 199 6.84 28.34 -12.89
N MET A 200 6.27 29.52 -12.66
CA MET A 200 5.09 30.00 -13.36
C MET A 200 5.34 30.10 -14.86
N GLU A 201 4.60 29.33 -15.64
CA GLU A 201 4.05 29.74 -16.92
C GLU A 201 2.78 28.92 -17.11
N SER A 202 1.72 29.56 -17.57
CA SER A 202 0.37 29.04 -17.71
C SER A 202 0.37 27.76 -18.60
N GLU A 203 0.44 26.58 -17.98
CA GLU A 203 0.15 25.36 -18.69
C GLU A 203 -1.37 25.28 -18.92
N GLU A 204 -1.77 25.23 -20.18
CA GLU A 204 -3.14 24.93 -20.58
C GLU A 204 -3.44 23.51 -20.04
N TYR A 205 -4.38 23.42 -19.10
CA TYR A 205 -4.88 22.14 -18.63
C TYR A 205 -5.53 21.39 -19.78
N GLY A 206 -5.19 20.12 -19.93
CA GLY A 206 -5.72 19.25 -20.99
C GLY A 206 -6.25 17.95 -20.38
N TYR A 207 -6.23 16.91 -21.19
CA TYR A 207 -6.62 15.57 -20.77
C TYR A 207 -5.38 14.72 -20.50
N CYS A 208 -5.35 14.05 -19.33
CA CYS A 208 -4.47 12.91 -19.11
C CYS A 208 -5.01 11.72 -19.89
N THR A 209 -4.28 11.27 -20.89
CA THR A 209 -4.70 10.20 -21.79
C THR A 209 -3.72 9.04 -21.68
N GLU A 210 -4.20 7.93 -21.14
CA GLU A 210 -3.44 6.68 -21.04
C GLU A 210 -4.09 5.59 -21.88
N PHE A 211 -3.27 4.83 -22.59
CA PHE A 211 -3.77 3.67 -23.31
C PHE A 211 -2.70 2.59 -23.48
N ILE A 212 -3.18 1.37 -23.57
CA ILE A 212 -2.37 0.19 -23.85
C ILE A 212 -2.80 -0.36 -25.19
N ILE A 213 -1.83 -0.50 -26.11
CA ILE A 213 -2.03 -1.06 -27.45
C ILE A 213 -1.48 -2.47 -27.47
N ARG A 214 -2.25 -3.41 -28.00
CA ARG A 214 -1.71 -4.69 -28.46
C ARG A 214 -1.38 -4.54 -29.93
N LEU A 215 -0.08 -4.63 -30.27
CA LEU A 215 0.40 -4.46 -31.63
C LEU A 215 -0.14 -5.55 -32.56
N SER A 216 -0.60 -5.15 -33.76
CA SER A 216 -0.91 -6.09 -34.80
C SER A 216 0.36 -6.85 -35.25
N GLU A 217 0.22 -8.02 -35.87
CA GLU A 217 1.37 -8.82 -36.39
C GLU A 217 2.29 -7.98 -37.29
N HIS A 218 1.75 -7.13 -38.12
CA HIS A 218 2.54 -6.23 -38.97
C HIS A 218 3.26 -5.16 -38.13
N ALA A 219 2.58 -4.59 -37.15
CA ALA A 219 3.16 -3.56 -36.30
C ALA A 219 4.25 -4.10 -35.38
N GLN A 220 4.18 -5.34 -34.92
CA GLN A 220 5.24 -5.96 -34.11
C GLN A 220 6.62 -5.90 -34.80
N MET A 221 6.66 -6.01 -36.14
CA MET A 221 7.90 -5.95 -36.91
C MET A 221 8.33 -4.52 -37.31
N THR A 222 7.41 -3.56 -37.33
CA THR A 222 7.68 -2.22 -37.87
C THR A 222 7.57 -1.09 -36.86
N PHE A 223 7.02 -1.35 -35.68
CA PHE A 223 6.80 -0.36 -34.65
C PHE A 223 8.12 0.18 -34.08
N LYS A 224 8.20 1.50 -33.98
CA LYS A 224 9.30 2.23 -33.35
C LYS A 224 8.72 3.18 -32.31
N GLU A 225 9.11 3.03 -31.07
CA GLU A 225 8.67 3.88 -29.93
C GLU A 225 8.91 5.37 -30.22
N GLU A 226 10.10 5.70 -30.74
CA GLU A 226 10.49 7.07 -31.07
C GLU A 226 9.51 7.71 -32.06
N ALA A 227 9.07 6.97 -33.08
CA ALA A 227 8.16 7.50 -34.10
C ALA A 227 6.76 7.83 -33.52
N LEU A 228 6.25 7.00 -32.60
CA LEU A 228 4.99 7.29 -31.92
C LEU A 228 5.17 8.44 -30.93
N ARG A 229 6.27 8.45 -30.16
CA ARG A 229 6.60 9.52 -29.22
C ARG A 229 6.73 10.87 -29.91
N ASP A 230 7.43 10.95 -31.05
CA ASP A 230 7.57 12.17 -31.85
C ASP A 230 6.23 12.65 -32.42
N SER A 231 5.35 11.74 -32.77
CA SER A 231 4.01 12.07 -33.23
C SER A 231 3.13 12.62 -32.11
N LEU A 232 3.21 12.05 -30.92
CA LEU A 232 2.51 12.52 -29.72
C LEU A 232 3.06 13.87 -29.24
N ALA A 233 4.36 14.12 -29.37
CA ALA A 233 5.01 15.38 -28.98
C ALA A 233 4.51 16.59 -29.78
N ARG A 234 3.83 16.38 -30.91
CA ARG A 234 3.23 17.47 -31.71
C ARG A 234 1.86 17.90 -31.18
N ILE A 235 1.22 17.07 -30.36
CA ILE A 235 -0.16 17.26 -29.89
C ILE A 235 -0.28 17.26 -28.37
N GLY A 236 0.83 17.03 -27.65
CA GLY A 236 0.81 16.96 -26.19
C GLY A 236 2.20 17.00 -25.57
N ASN A 237 2.22 16.97 -24.25
CA ASN A 237 3.43 16.95 -23.41
C ASN A 237 3.37 15.78 -22.40
N SER A 238 4.36 15.68 -21.51
CA SER A 238 4.43 14.62 -20.47
C SER A 238 4.29 13.20 -21.03
N ILE A 239 4.96 12.95 -22.17
CA ILE A 239 4.76 11.73 -22.96
C ILE A 239 5.60 10.59 -22.42
N VAL A 240 4.95 9.48 -22.12
CA VAL A 240 5.56 8.18 -21.86
C VAL A 240 5.07 7.21 -22.94
N CYS A 241 6.01 6.57 -23.63
CA CYS A 241 5.70 5.54 -24.62
C CYS A 241 6.72 4.41 -24.41
N VAL A 242 6.26 3.25 -23.97
CA VAL A 242 7.10 2.08 -23.65
C VAL A 242 6.53 0.84 -24.30
N ARG A 243 7.38 0.08 -24.96
CA ARG A 243 7.05 -1.22 -25.55
C ARG A 243 7.55 -2.36 -24.68
N ASP A 244 6.70 -3.36 -24.48
CA ASP A 244 7.05 -4.65 -23.91
C ASP A 244 6.43 -5.74 -24.78
N ASP A 245 7.28 -6.43 -25.55
CA ASP A 245 6.92 -7.43 -26.56
C ASP A 245 5.86 -6.93 -27.57
N ASP A 246 4.64 -7.43 -27.51
CA ASP A 246 3.50 -7.04 -28.35
C ASP A 246 2.62 -5.95 -27.75
N ILE A 247 2.94 -5.47 -26.54
CA ILE A 247 2.20 -4.45 -25.80
C ILE A 247 2.97 -3.12 -25.84
N VAL A 248 2.23 -2.03 -26.08
CA VAL A 248 2.76 -0.66 -25.95
C VAL A 248 1.90 0.12 -24.97
N LYS A 249 2.51 0.62 -23.91
CA LYS A 249 1.87 1.54 -22.96
C LYS A 249 2.20 2.98 -23.34
N VAL A 250 1.17 3.81 -23.44
CA VAL A 250 1.26 5.24 -23.73
C VAL A 250 0.58 6.05 -22.65
N HIS A 251 1.24 7.14 -22.24
CA HIS A 251 0.68 8.22 -21.43
C HIS A 251 1.02 9.54 -22.10
N VAL A 252 0.07 10.45 -22.21
CA VAL A 252 0.27 11.79 -22.78
C VAL A 252 -0.73 12.78 -22.20
N HIS A 253 -0.27 14.00 -21.90
CA HIS A 253 -1.14 15.13 -21.58
C HIS A 253 -1.41 15.91 -22.87
N THR A 254 -2.68 16.03 -23.27
CA THR A 254 -3.06 16.64 -24.55
C THR A 254 -4.42 17.34 -24.45
N LEU A 255 -4.60 18.40 -25.26
CA LEU A 255 -5.91 19.04 -25.42
C LEU A 255 -6.83 18.25 -26.36
N THR A 256 -6.26 17.34 -27.16
CA THR A 256 -6.99 16.55 -28.18
C THR A 256 -6.79 15.03 -27.94
N PRO A 257 -7.41 14.46 -26.89
CA PRO A 257 -7.23 13.04 -26.56
C PRO A 257 -7.61 12.10 -27.70
N GLY A 258 -8.61 12.47 -28.52
CA GLY A 258 -9.00 11.72 -29.70
C GLY A 258 -7.88 11.58 -30.75
N ASP A 259 -7.04 12.61 -30.92
CA ASP A 259 -5.90 12.55 -31.84
C ASP A 259 -4.80 11.61 -31.30
N ALA A 260 -4.56 11.62 -30.00
CA ALA A 260 -3.60 10.69 -29.36
C ALA A 260 -4.06 9.23 -29.52
N LEU A 261 -5.35 8.96 -29.31
CA LEU A 261 -5.93 7.64 -29.52
C LEU A 261 -5.85 7.22 -30.99
N ASN A 262 -6.18 8.12 -31.95
CA ASN A 262 -6.07 7.84 -33.37
C ASN A 262 -4.64 7.49 -33.81
N LEU A 263 -3.62 8.13 -33.20
CA LEU A 263 -2.22 7.79 -33.45
C LEU A 263 -1.88 6.39 -32.95
N GLY A 264 -2.34 6.03 -31.74
CA GLY A 264 -2.12 4.71 -31.16
C GLY A 264 -2.83 3.60 -31.95
N GLN A 265 -4.08 3.81 -32.36
CA GLN A 265 -4.90 2.80 -33.03
C GLN A 265 -4.32 2.34 -34.37
N ARG A 266 -3.43 3.12 -35.00
CA ARG A 266 -2.75 2.73 -36.23
C ARG A 266 -1.85 1.51 -36.08
N TYR A 267 -1.42 1.21 -34.86
CA TYR A 267 -0.47 0.14 -34.58
C TYR A 267 -1.14 -1.15 -34.09
N GLY A 268 -2.40 -1.08 -33.61
CA GLY A 268 -3.09 -2.26 -33.11
C GLY A 268 -4.38 -1.93 -32.36
N GLU A 269 -4.82 -2.89 -31.57
CA GLU A 269 -6.04 -2.80 -30.79
C GLU A 269 -5.75 -2.25 -29.38
N PHE A 270 -6.70 -1.48 -28.83
CA PHE A 270 -6.59 -1.02 -27.44
C PHE A 270 -6.98 -2.14 -26.48
N ALA A 271 -6.04 -2.51 -25.61
CA ALA A 271 -6.30 -3.40 -24.49
C ALA A 271 -6.87 -2.64 -23.27
N LYS A 272 -6.51 -1.34 -23.13
CA LYS A 272 -7.01 -0.47 -22.06
C LYS A 272 -7.01 0.98 -22.54
N LEU A 273 -8.02 1.73 -22.09
CA LEU A 273 -8.16 3.18 -22.35
C LEU A 273 -8.54 3.88 -21.05
N LYS A 274 -7.89 5.03 -20.79
CA LYS A 274 -8.23 5.93 -19.70
C LYS A 274 -8.02 7.37 -20.19
N VAL A 275 -9.05 8.20 -20.10
CA VAL A 275 -8.97 9.63 -20.43
C VAL A 275 -9.61 10.41 -19.30
N GLU A 276 -8.84 11.28 -18.67
CA GLU A 276 -9.28 12.10 -17.54
C GLU A 276 -9.09 13.58 -17.87
N ASN A 277 -10.06 14.41 -17.54
CA ASN A 277 -9.98 15.85 -17.68
C ASN A 277 -9.19 16.43 -16.50
N MET A 278 -7.95 16.85 -16.75
CA MET A 278 -7.10 17.42 -15.70
C MET A 278 -7.62 18.78 -15.18
N GLN A 279 -8.38 19.50 -16.00
CA GLN A 279 -9.01 20.75 -15.57
C GLN A 279 -10.10 20.49 -14.54
N GLU A 280 -10.94 19.47 -14.74
CA GLU A 280 -11.94 19.06 -13.73
C GLU A 280 -11.28 18.54 -12.47
N GLN A 281 -10.19 17.78 -12.58
CA GLN A 281 -9.40 17.37 -11.42
C GLN A 281 -8.82 18.59 -10.68
N HIS A 282 -8.28 19.56 -11.42
CA HIS A 282 -7.75 20.78 -10.84
C HIS A 282 -8.85 21.68 -10.26
N GLU A 283 -9.98 21.82 -10.95
CA GLU A 283 -11.16 22.55 -10.45
C GLU A 283 -11.76 21.87 -9.23
N ASN A 284 -11.81 20.54 -9.18
CA ASN A 284 -12.21 19.78 -8.00
C ASN A 284 -11.20 19.95 -6.85
N ILE A 285 -9.90 19.97 -7.12
CA ILE A 285 -8.85 20.29 -6.14
C ILE A 285 -8.97 21.76 -5.72
N MET A 286 -9.20 22.71 -6.67
CA MET A 286 -9.39 24.13 -6.39
C MET A 286 -10.74 24.41 -5.73
N MET A 287 -11.83 23.72 -6.10
CA MET A 287 -13.10 23.79 -5.38
C MET A 287 -12.96 23.22 -3.98
N ASN A 288 -12.30 22.09 -3.81
CA ASN A 288 -11.98 21.56 -2.48
C ASN A 288 -11.02 22.49 -1.73
N ALA A 289 -10.00 23.08 -2.39
CA ALA A 289 -9.12 24.08 -1.79
C ALA A 289 -9.77 25.46 -1.59
N THR A 290 -10.82 25.80 -2.34
CA THR A 290 -11.58 27.06 -2.17
C THR A 290 -12.73 26.86 -1.17
N VAL A 291 -13.26 25.64 -1.05
CA VAL A 291 -14.15 25.24 0.04
C VAL A 291 -13.37 25.13 1.35
N GLU A 292 -12.09 24.74 1.32
CA GLU A 292 -11.18 24.76 2.47
C GLU A 292 -10.74 26.19 2.90
N LYS A 293 -11.00 27.24 2.08
CA LYS A 293 -10.77 28.66 2.44
C LYS A 293 -12.00 29.44 2.85
N VAL A 294 -13.18 28.85 2.84
CA VAL A 294 -14.26 29.28 3.72
C VAL A 294 -13.82 28.82 5.11
N GLU A 295 -13.50 29.74 6.02
CA GLU A 295 -13.26 29.49 7.42
C GLU A 295 -14.12 28.29 7.83
N GLU A 296 -13.50 27.10 7.96
CA GLU A 296 -14.11 26.03 8.72
C GLU A 296 -14.33 26.67 10.09
N GLU A 297 -15.58 27.02 10.40
CA GLU A 297 -15.97 27.15 11.79
C GLU A 297 -15.44 25.90 12.45
N GLU A 298 -14.42 26.04 13.31
CA GLU A 298 -13.84 24.92 14.05
C GLU A 298 -15.00 24.13 14.59
N LYS A 299 -15.24 22.93 14.04
CA LYS A 299 -16.28 22.04 14.54
C LYS A 299 -16.05 21.94 16.04
N PRO A 300 -17.06 22.16 16.88
CA PRO A 300 -16.87 22.07 18.32
C PRO A 300 -16.25 20.73 18.63
N ARG A 301 -15.17 20.72 19.42
CA ARG A 301 -14.43 19.52 19.77
C ARG A 301 -15.39 18.48 20.35
N SER A 302 -15.46 17.32 19.70
CA SER A 302 -16.33 16.23 20.11
C SER A 302 -15.66 15.34 21.16
N LYS A 303 -16.47 14.63 21.96
CA LYS A 303 -15.94 13.68 22.95
C LYS A 303 -15.27 12.48 22.27
N TYR A 304 -15.88 11.99 21.18
CA TYR A 304 -15.43 10.84 20.41
C TYR A 304 -15.45 11.13 18.92
N ALA A 305 -14.57 10.46 18.19
CA ALA A 305 -14.66 10.31 16.74
C ALA A 305 -14.17 8.93 16.30
N ILE A 306 -14.69 8.46 15.18
CA ILE A 306 -14.28 7.22 14.52
C ILE A 306 -13.71 7.57 13.15
N ILE A 307 -12.46 7.13 12.91
CA ILE A 307 -11.79 7.21 11.62
C ILE A 307 -11.68 5.77 11.09
N THR A 308 -12.06 5.55 9.85
CA THR A 308 -11.98 4.24 9.22
C THR A 308 -11.37 4.33 7.83
N VAL A 309 -10.99 3.19 7.25
CA VAL A 309 -10.44 3.10 5.90
C VAL A 309 -11.35 2.21 5.06
N ALA A 310 -11.74 2.69 3.89
CA ALA A 310 -12.52 1.91 2.94
C ALA A 310 -12.27 2.37 1.50
N ALA A 311 -12.40 1.45 0.54
CA ALA A 311 -12.39 1.71 -0.90
C ALA A 311 -13.76 1.32 -1.49
N GLY A 312 -14.39 2.24 -2.17
CA GLY A 312 -15.75 2.13 -2.70
C GLY A 312 -16.71 3.10 -2.01
N GLU A 313 -17.53 3.80 -2.80
CA GLU A 313 -18.46 4.79 -2.25
C GLU A 313 -19.55 4.12 -1.39
N GLY A 314 -20.03 2.93 -1.78
CA GLY A 314 -21.01 2.20 -0.97
C GLY A 314 -20.46 1.82 0.41
N LEU A 315 -19.21 1.34 0.50
CA LEU A 315 -18.57 1.07 1.78
C LEU A 315 -18.41 2.35 2.64
N LYS A 316 -18.07 3.46 2.01
CA LYS A 316 -17.97 4.76 2.69
C LYS A 316 -19.32 5.21 3.26
N GLU A 317 -20.40 5.03 2.50
CA GLU A 317 -21.76 5.30 2.97
C GLU A 317 -22.13 4.42 4.16
N MET A 318 -21.87 3.10 4.08
CA MET A 318 -22.12 2.16 5.19
C MET A 318 -21.42 2.59 6.49
N PHE A 319 -20.12 2.92 6.42
CA PHE A 319 -19.39 3.39 7.60
C PHE A 319 -19.91 4.74 8.13
N THR A 320 -20.29 5.64 7.24
CA THR A 320 -20.84 6.95 7.63
C THR A 320 -22.20 6.78 8.33
N GLU A 321 -23.06 5.89 7.86
CA GLU A 321 -24.33 5.54 8.51
C GLU A 321 -24.11 4.92 9.90
N LEU A 322 -23.01 4.16 10.08
CA LEU A 322 -22.58 3.60 11.36
C LEU A 322 -21.71 4.58 12.20
N ARG A 323 -21.86 5.90 11.96
CA ARG A 323 -21.22 6.97 12.72
C ARG A 323 -19.70 7.11 12.59
N ALA A 324 -19.11 6.60 11.50
CA ALA A 324 -17.74 6.98 11.20
C ALA A 324 -17.70 8.48 10.83
N ASP A 325 -16.90 9.26 11.54
CA ASP A 325 -16.77 10.72 11.35
C ASP A 325 -15.90 11.05 10.14
N TYR A 326 -14.97 10.16 9.79
CA TYR A 326 -14.09 10.29 8.64
C TYR A 326 -13.73 8.94 8.04
N VAL A 327 -13.89 8.81 6.72
CA VAL A 327 -13.49 7.63 5.97
C VAL A 327 -12.32 7.99 5.06
N ILE A 328 -11.14 7.44 5.36
CA ILE A 328 -9.96 7.58 4.50
C ILE A 328 -10.17 6.69 3.28
N SER A 329 -10.08 7.26 2.10
CA SER A 329 -10.15 6.50 0.86
C SER A 329 -8.86 5.70 0.69
N GLY A 330 -8.98 4.39 0.64
CA GLY A 330 -7.83 3.48 0.50
C GLY A 330 -8.24 2.02 0.68
N GLY A 331 -7.33 1.13 0.39
CA GLY A 331 -7.59 -0.31 0.46
C GLY A 331 -6.43 -1.10 -0.10
N GLN A 332 -6.69 -2.30 -0.62
CA GLN A 332 -5.66 -3.27 -1.06
C GLN A 332 -4.71 -2.73 -2.13
N THR A 333 -5.15 -1.83 -3.00
CA THR A 333 -4.33 -1.30 -4.10
C THR A 333 -3.69 0.06 -3.81
N MET A 334 -4.12 0.75 -2.76
CA MET A 334 -3.61 2.06 -2.36
C MET A 334 -3.67 2.21 -0.84
N ASN A 335 -2.60 1.80 -0.17
CA ASN A 335 -2.49 1.93 1.28
C ASN A 335 -2.32 3.39 1.68
N PRO A 336 -3.17 3.93 2.58
CA PRO A 336 -2.97 5.26 3.16
C PRO A 336 -1.59 5.40 3.82
N SER A 337 -1.01 6.59 3.73
CA SER A 337 0.22 6.93 4.44
C SER A 337 -0.05 7.27 5.89
N THR A 338 0.99 7.31 6.71
CA THR A 338 0.91 7.87 8.08
C THR A 338 0.37 9.30 8.06
N GLU A 339 0.74 10.10 7.06
CA GLU A 339 0.26 11.48 6.88
C GLU A 339 -1.25 11.55 6.64
N ASP A 340 -1.80 10.63 5.81
CA ASP A 340 -3.25 10.56 5.57
C ASP A 340 -4.04 10.34 6.87
N PHE A 341 -3.52 9.50 7.79
CA PHE A 341 -4.11 9.32 9.12
C PHE A 341 -3.98 10.55 10.01
N VAL A 342 -2.81 11.21 10.01
CA VAL A 342 -2.59 12.46 10.77
C VAL A 342 -3.54 13.56 10.31
N GLU A 343 -3.73 13.73 9.00
CA GLU A 343 -4.70 14.67 8.46
C GLU A 343 -6.13 14.33 8.88
N ALA A 344 -6.52 13.06 8.82
CA ALA A 344 -7.85 12.61 9.26
C ALA A 344 -8.09 12.92 10.75
N VAL A 345 -7.09 12.69 11.60
CA VAL A 345 -7.12 13.02 13.04
C VAL A 345 -7.38 14.52 13.26
N HIS A 346 -6.69 15.39 12.52
CA HIS A 346 -6.90 16.83 12.61
C HIS A 346 -8.29 17.26 12.13
N LYS A 347 -8.81 16.61 11.08
CA LYS A 347 -10.13 16.94 10.52
C LYS A 347 -11.30 16.58 11.44
N VAL A 348 -11.20 15.53 12.25
CA VAL A 348 -12.31 15.12 13.13
C VAL A 348 -12.41 15.91 14.43
N ASN A 349 -11.35 16.58 14.90
CA ASN A 349 -11.31 17.44 16.09
C ASN A 349 -12.04 16.83 17.31
N ALA A 350 -11.54 15.72 17.82
CA ALA A 350 -12.12 15.00 18.96
C ALA A 350 -11.12 14.79 20.09
N ASP A 351 -11.63 14.59 21.34
CA ASP A 351 -10.78 14.26 22.49
C ASP A 351 -10.28 12.82 22.43
N ASN A 352 -11.15 11.90 22.02
CA ASN A 352 -10.87 10.47 21.90
C ASN A 352 -11.19 9.99 20.51
N ILE A 353 -10.24 9.34 19.86
CA ILE A 353 -10.36 8.90 18.47
C ILE A 353 -10.10 7.41 18.38
N PHE A 354 -11.05 6.68 17.82
CA PHE A 354 -10.87 5.28 17.42
C PHE A 354 -10.53 5.21 15.94
N ILE A 355 -9.45 4.52 15.60
CA ILE A 355 -9.05 4.28 14.21
C ILE A 355 -9.27 2.81 13.88
N LEU A 356 -10.03 2.55 12.82
CA LEU A 356 -10.36 1.22 12.27
C LEU A 356 -9.70 1.05 10.90
N PRO A 357 -8.52 0.43 10.80
CA PRO A 357 -7.78 0.33 9.54
C PRO A 357 -8.41 -0.59 8.50
N ASN A 358 -9.11 -1.65 8.91
CA ASN A 358 -9.80 -2.64 8.08
C ASN A 358 -8.89 -3.41 7.09
N ASN A 359 -7.59 -3.33 7.29
CA ASN A 359 -6.61 -4.04 6.50
C ASN A 359 -5.34 -4.25 7.33
N SER A 360 -4.84 -5.48 7.40
CA SER A 360 -3.63 -5.83 8.16
C SER A 360 -2.39 -5.04 7.73
N ASN A 361 -2.30 -4.63 6.45
CA ASN A 361 -1.18 -3.85 5.91
C ASN A 361 -1.17 -2.40 6.38
N ILE A 362 -2.28 -1.89 6.88
CA ILE A 362 -2.46 -0.47 7.24
C ILE A 362 -2.37 -0.25 8.75
N VAL A 363 -2.56 -1.29 9.56
CA VAL A 363 -2.56 -1.20 11.05
C VAL A 363 -1.32 -0.49 11.58
N LEU A 364 -0.14 -0.83 11.07
CA LEU A 364 1.11 -0.20 11.51
C LEU A 364 1.19 1.29 11.17
N ALA A 365 0.70 1.70 10.00
CA ALA A 365 0.67 3.11 9.61
C ALA A 365 -0.28 3.92 10.51
N ALA A 366 -1.45 3.36 10.84
CA ALA A 366 -2.39 3.96 11.79
C ALA A 366 -1.79 4.08 13.19
N GLN A 367 -1.12 3.04 13.69
CA GLN A 367 -0.43 3.06 14.99
C GLN A 367 0.70 4.10 15.01
N GLN A 368 1.43 4.23 13.92
CA GLN A 368 2.48 5.24 13.79
C GLN A 368 1.88 6.66 13.85
N ALA A 369 0.77 6.91 13.15
CA ALA A 369 0.06 8.19 13.22
C ALA A 369 -0.39 8.52 14.66
N ALA A 370 -0.92 7.54 15.39
CA ALA A 370 -1.30 7.71 16.79
C ALA A 370 -0.12 8.13 17.68
N THR A 371 1.11 7.73 17.36
CA THR A 371 2.30 8.17 18.11
C THR A 371 2.79 9.57 17.74
N VAL A 372 2.38 10.10 16.59
CA VAL A 372 2.76 11.44 16.12
C VAL A 372 1.81 12.52 16.65
N CYS A 373 0.53 12.18 16.83
CA CYS A 373 -0.49 13.10 17.33
C CYS A 373 -0.58 13.01 18.86
N GLU A 374 0.05 13.95 19.56
CA GLU A 374 0.13 13.93 21.04
C GLU A 374 -1.04 14.63 21.74
N ASP A 375 -1.85 15.43 21.01
CA ASP A 375 -2.88 16.29 21.57
C ASP A 375 -4.24 15.59 21.80
N GLN A 376 -4.42 14.39 21.25
CA GLN A 376 -5.64 13.61 21.34
C GLN A 376 -5.37 12.21 21.88
N ASN A 377 -6.38 11.61 22.51
CA ASN A 377 -6.32 10.21 22.92
C ASN A 377 -6.73 9.33 21.73
N ILE A 378 -5.73 8.80 21.01
CA ILE A 378 -5.94 8.00 19.79
C ILE A 378 -5.70 6.53 20.11
N HIS A 379 -6.67 5.70 19.77
CA HIS A 379 -6.55 4.27 19.89
C HIS A 379 -6.87 3.57 18.56
N VAL A 380 -5.95 2.73 18.10
CA VAL A 380 -6.13 1.92 16.90
C VAL A 380 -6.70 0.56 17.32
N ILE A 381 -7.93 0.29 16.94
CA ILE A 381 -8.52 -1.04 17.04
C ILE A 381 -8.05 -1.81 15.81
N PRO A 382 -7.31 -2.92 15.95
CA PRO A 382 -6.58 -3.52 14.83
C PRO A 382 -7.48 -4.36 13.92
N THR A 383 -8.53 -3.73 13.39
CA THR A 383 -9.41 -4.34 12.39
C THR A 383 -8.62 -4.69 11.13
N LYS A 384 -8.76 -5.91 10.65
CA LYS A 384 -8.02 -6.45 9.49
C LYS A 384 -8.88 -6.57 8.24
N THR A 385 -10.19 -6.42 8.41
CA THR A 385 -11.18 -6.62 7.36
C THR A 385 -12.33 -5.62 7.50
N ILE A 386 -13.05 -5.39 6.41
CA ILE A 386 -14.24 -4.52 6.39
C ILE A 386 -15.33 -5.02 7.37
N PRO A 387 -15.72 -6.32 7.39
CA PRO A 387 -16.70 -6.81 8.36
C PRO A 387 -16.29 -6.53 9.82
N GLN A 388 -15.02 -6.72 10.18
CA GLN A 388 -14.53 -6.37 11.52
C GLN A 388 -14.71 -4.88 11.83
N GLY A 389 -14.43 -4.01 10.85
CA GLY A 389 -14.65 -2.57 11.02
C GLY A 389 -16.11 -2.20 11.21
N LEU A 390 -17.00 -2.81 10.45
CA LEU A 390 -18.45 -2.59 10.57
C LEU A 390 -18.96 -3.05 11.94
N SER A 391 -18.61 -4.26 12.37
CA SER A 391 -18.97 -4.79 13.69
C SER A 391 -18.46 -3.91 14.84
N ALA A 392 -17.21 -3.43 14.76
CA ALA A 392 -16.67 -2.48 15.72
C ALA A 392 -17.47 -1.16 15.76
N CYS A 393 -17.90 -0.63 14.61
CA CYS A 393 -18.73 0.57 14.56
C CYS A 393 -20.11 0.36 15.19
N ILE A 394 -20.73 -0.81 14.98
CA ILE A 394 -22.03 -1.16 15.55
C ILE A 394 -21.98 -1.15 17.08
N MET A 395 -20.89 -1.63 17.66
CA MET A 395 -20.71 -1.70 19.13
C MET A 395 -20.35 -0.37 19.77
N PHE A 396 -19.98 0.65 18.97
CA PHE A 396 -19.67 1.97 19.51
C PHE A 396 -20.89 2.65 20.14
N ASN A 397 -20.74 3.11 21.38
CA ASN A 397 -21.77 3.83 22.12
C ASN A 397 -21.22 5.18 22.64
N PRO A 398 -21.73 6.34 22.17
CA PRO A 398 -21.25 7.65 22.60
C PRO A 398 -21.57 7.99 24.07
N ASP A 399 -22.49 7.26 24.70
CA ASP A 399 -22.94 7.53 26.06
C ASP A 399 -22.11 6.83 27.15
N VAL A 400 -21.24 5.89 26.77
CA VAL A 400 -20.34 5.21 27.71
C VAL A 400 -18.95 5.83 27.72
N ASP A 401 -18.09 5.38 28.64
CA ASP A 401 -16.71 5.86 28.72
C ASP A 401 -15.81 5.24 27.64
N PHE A 402 -14.58 5.74 27.56
CA PHE A 402 -13.62 5.32 26.56
C PHE A 402 -13.23 3.84 26.72
N ASP A 403 -12.96 3.39 27.94
CA ASP A 403 -12.48 2.03 28.21
C ASP A 403 -13.56 0.99 27.88
N MET A 404 -14.82 1.31 28.12
CA MET A 404 -15.94 0.46 27.77
C MET A 404 -16.12 0.33 26.26
N ASN A 405 -16.08 1.46 25.53
CA ASN A 405 -16.11 1.44 24.06
C ASN A 405 -14.94 0.63 23.50
N LEU A 406 -13.73 0.85 24.01
CA LEU A 406 -12.55 0.12 23.55
C LEU A 406 -12.70 -1.39 23.76
N SER A 407 -13.24 -1.82 24.91
CA SER A 407 -13.48 -3.24 25.20
C SER A 407 -14.53 -3.83 24.27
N GLU A 408 -15.71 -3.22 24.19
CA GLU A 408 -16.82 -3.73 23.38
C GLU A 408 -16.50 -3.77 21.88
N MET A 409 -15.87 -2.70 21.34
CA MET A 409 -15.44 -2.66 19.94
C MET A 409 -14.33 -3.70 19.65
N SER A 410 -13.42 -3.93 20.61
CA SER A 410 -12.35 -4.92 20.44
C SER A 410 -12.86 -6.36 20.56
N ASP A 411 -13.83 -6.60 21.41
CA ASP A 411 -14.44 -7.92 21.55
C ASP A 411 -15.26 -8.29 20.29
N ALA A 412 -15.96 -7.32 19.70
CA ALA A 412 -16.74 -7.51 18.48
C ALA A 412 -15.91 -8.03 17.30
N ILE A 413 -14.69 -7.51 17.12
CA ILE A 413 -13.86 -7.93 15.97
C ILE A 413 -13.38 -9.38 16.05
N GLU A 414 -13.36 -9.98 17.24
CA GLU A 414 -12.98 -11.39 17.43
C GLU A 414 -14.12 -12.37 17.08
N LEU A 415 -15.36 -11.90 17.03
CA LEU A 415 -16.54 -12.72 16.76
C LEU A 415 -16.80 -12.86 15.26
N VAL A 416 -16.33 -11.93 14.44
CA VAL A 416 -16.60 -11.88 13.00
C VAL A 416 -15.65 -12.80 12.24
N LYS A 417 -16.22 -13.76 11.51
CA LYS A 417 -15.50 -14.53 10.49
C LYS A 417 -15.60 -13.80 9.15
N THR A 418 -14.47 -13.60 8.49
CA THR A 418 -14.44 -12.88 7.21
C THR A 418 -14.12 -13.80 6.05
N GLY A 419 -14.91 -13.68 4.98
CA GLY A 419 -14.66 -14.26 3.67
C GLY A 419 -14.49 -13.18 2.61
N GLN A 420 -13.63 -13.43 1.63
CA GLN A 420 -13.41 -12.53 0.51
C GLN A 420 -13.29 -13.33 -0.78
N VAL A 421 -13.87 -12.83 -1.86
CA VAL A 421 -13.76 -13.42 -3.19
C VAL A 421 -13.06 -12.43 -4.11
N THR A 422 -11.95 -12.85 -4.70
CA THR A 422 -11.17 -12.08 -5.67
C THR A 422 -10.61 -13.00 -6.75
N TYR A 423 -9.97 -12.46 -7.78
CA TYR A 423 -9.40 -13.24 -8.86
C TYR A 423 -7.87 -13.31 -8.79
N ALA A 424 -7.31 -14.42 -9.27
CA ALA A 424 -5.87 -14.61 -9.37
C ALA A 424 -5.30 -13.89 -10.59
N ILE A 425 -4.27 -13.05 -10.38
CA ILE A 425 -3.61 -12.30 -11.47
C ILE A 425 -2.61 -13.20 -12.23
N LYS A 426 -2.05 -14.22 -11.56
CA LYS A 426 -1.05 -15.15 -12.12
C LYS A 426 -1.22 -16.55 -11.56
N ASP A 427 -0.61 -17.52 -12.26
CA ASP A 427 -0.51 -18.88 -11.75
C ASP A 427 0.35 -18.92 -10.48
N THR A 428 -0.16 -19.58 -9.45
CA THR A 428 0.54 -19.76 -8.17
C THR A 428 0.12 -21.08 -7.52
N THR A 429 0.82 -21.47 -6.46
CA THR A 429 0.44 -22.61 -5.62
C THR A 429 0.37 -22.13 -4.18
N PHE A 430 -0.69 -22.47 -3.48
CA PHE A 430 -0.90 -22.14 -2.08
C PHE A 430 -1.27 -23.39 -1.28
N GLU A 431 -0.47 -23.77 -0.29
CA GLU A 431 -0.67 -24.97 0.56
C GLU A 431 -1.02 -26.23 -0.25
N GLY A 432 -0.38 -26.41 -1.42
CA GLY A 432 -0.61 -27.53 -2.32
C GLY A 432 -1.81 -27.41 -3.26
N MET A 433 -2.55 -26.30 -3.20
CA MET A 433 -3.64 -25.95 -4.15
C MET A 433 -3.04 -25.20 -5.35
N GLU A 434 -3.20 -25.72 -6.55
CA GLU A 434 -2.86 -25.02 -7.79
C GLU A 434 -3.92 -23.95 -8.08
N ILE A 435 -3.50 -22.72 -8.30
CA ILE A 435 -4.36 -21.57 -8.63
C ILE A 435 -3.91 -21.03 -9.98
N LYS A 436 -4.82 -20.93 -10.93
CA LYS A 436 -4.52 -20.42 -12.28
C LYS A 436 -4.94 -18.97 -12.42
N ALA A 437 -4.18 -18.23 -13.22
CA ALA A 437 -4.51 -16.86 -13.58
C ALA A 437 -5.95 -16.77 -14.14
N GLY A 438 -6.74 -15.83 -13.59
CA GLY A 438 -8.13 -15.64 -13.96
C GLY A 438 -9.14 -16.50 -13.20
N GLU A 439 -8.72 -17.46 -12.37
CA GLU A 439 -9.61 -18.15 -11.43
C GLU A 439 -10.00 -17.22 -10.27
N PHE A 440 -11.19 -17.45 -9.73
CA PHE A 440 -11.65 -16.77 -8.52
C PHE A 440 -11.21 -17.55 -7.29
N MET A 441 -10.66 -16.82 -6.32
CA MET A 441 -10.21 -17.36 -5.05
C MET A 441 -11.19 -16.98 -3.96
N GLY A 442 -11.62 -17.97 -3.16
CA GLY A 442 -12.33 -17.75 -1.91
C GLY A 442 -11.34 -17.79 -0.75
N ILE A 443 -11.23 -16.67 -0.06
CA ILE A 443 -10.30 -16.46 1.06
C ILE A 443 -11.13 -16.42 2.35
N LYS A 444 -10.87 -17.33 3.28
CA LYS A 444 -11.42 -17.33 4.64
C LYS A 444 -10.35 -16.82 5.58
N GLU A 445 -10.59 -15.70 6.23
CA GLU A 445 -9.61 -14.98 7.04
C GLU A 445 -8.35 -14.62 6.21
N LYS A 446 -7.34 -15.45 6.22
CA LYS A 446 -6.08 -15.33 5.46
C LYS A 446 -5.79 -16.53 4.57
N ASP A 447 -6.61 -17.59 4.64
CA ASP A 447 -6.35 -18.86 3.98
C ASP A 447 -7.20 -18.97 2.70
N ILE A 448 -6.58 -19.31 1.57
CA ILE A 448 -7.32 -19.59 0.33
C ILE A 448 -7.91 -20.99 0.46
N VAL A 449 -9.22 -21.05 0.57
CA VAL A 449 -9.95 -22.33 0.80
C VAL A 449 -10.58 -22.90 -0.45
N VAL A 450 -10.71 -22.10 -1.51
CA VAL A 450 -11.27 -22.51 -2.80
C VAL A 450 -10.70 -21.69 -3.93
N SER A 451 -10.46 -22.30 -5.09
CA SER A 451 -10.10 -21.62 -6.34
C SER A 451 -10.82 -22.28 -7.50
N LEU A 452 -11.64 -21.54 -8.23
CA LEU A 452 -12.46 -22.04 -9.33
C LEU A 452 -12.57 -20.98 -10.45
N PRO A 453 -12.82 -21.40 -11.72
CA PRO A 453 -13.06 -20.45 -12.81
C PRO A 453 -14.37 -19.64 -12.68
N ASP A 454 -15.34 -20.15 -11.92
CA ASP A 454 -16.66 -19.53 -11.75
C ASP A 454 -16.76 -18.75 -10.44
N LYS A 455 -17.03 -17.45 -10.53
CA LYS A 455 -17.15 -16.51 -9.40
C LYS A 455 -18.24 -16.91 -8.42
N MET A 456 -19.40 -17.26 -8.94
CA MET A 456 -20.58 -17.56 -8.11
C MET A 456 -20.41 -18.87 -7.37
N GLU A 457 -19.86 -19.90 -8.02
CA GLU A 457 -19.57 -21.18 -7.41
C GLU A 457 -18.46 -21.08 -6.35
N THR A 458 -17.41 -20.28 -6.62
CA THR A 458 -16.37 -19.95 -5.63
C THR A 458 -16.98 -19.32 -4.39
N THR A 459 -17.91 -18.37 -4.58
CA THR A 459 -18.60 -17.69 -3.47
C THR A 459 -19.44 -18.65 -2.64
N ARG A 460 -20.22 -19.54 -3.29
CA ARG A 460 -21.04 -20.56 -2.58
C ARG A 460 -20.17 -21.50 -1.75
N GLN A 461 -19.09 -22.01 -2.33
CA GLN A 461 -18.20 -22.93 -1.62
C GLN A 461 -17.46 -22.24 -0.47
N LEU A 462 -17.05 -20.97 -0.63
CA LEU A 462 -16.48 -20.19 0.47
C LEU A 462 -17.47 -20.06 1.63
N ILE A 463 -18.72 -19.67 1.35
CA ILE A 463 -19.80 -19.51 2.33
C ILE A 463 -20.03 -20.82 3.09
N ASP A 464 -20.02 -21.95 2.39
CA ASP A 464 -20.19 -23.28 2.98
C ASP A 464 -19.08 -23.64 4.01
N THR A 465 -17.91 -23.03 3.88
CA THR A 465 -16.82 -23.20 4.87
C THR A 465 -16.93 -22.25 6.07
N MET A 466 -17.77 -21.21 5.97
CA MET A 466 -17.84 -20.13 6.95
C MET A 466 -19.01 -20.30 7.93
N ILE A 467 -20.17 -20.69 7.42
CA ILE A 467 -21.39 -20.82 8.23
C ILE A 467 -21.35 -22.15 9.00
N ASP A 468 -21.63 -22.08 10.29
CA ASP A 468 -21.77 -23.21 11.23
C ASP A 468 -23.02 -23.05 12.09
N ASP A 469 -23.21 -23.97 13.03
CA ASP A 469 -24.42 -24.03 13.88
C ASP A 469 -24.55 -22.82 14.83
N ASP A 470 -23.48 -22.06 15.05
CA ASP A 470 -23.44 -20.89 15.93
C ASP A 470 -23.60 -19.58 15.14
N SER A 471 -23.71 -19.66 13.80
CA SER A 471 -23.82 -18.47 12.93
C SER A 471 -25.26 -17.96 12.89
N GLU A 472 -25.48 -16.67 13.13
CA GLU A 472 -26.79 -16.04 13.17
C GLU A 472 -27.01 -15.05 12.01
N ILE A 473 -25.96 -14.27 11.66
CA ILE A 473 -26.03 -13.19 10.66
C ILE A 473 -24.94 -13.37 9.60
N VAL A 474 -25.32 -13.18 8.34
CA VAL A 474 -24.40 -13.10 7.22
C VAL A 474 -24.53 -11.74 6.55
N THR A 475 -23.46 -10.94 6.61
CA THR A 475 -23.36 -9.68 5.87
C THR A 475 -22.67 -9.94 4.54
N LEU A 476 -23.38 -9.78 3.43
CA LEU A 476 -22.87 -9.93 2.06
C LEU A 476 -22.69 -8.57 1.42
N ILE A 477 -21.45 -8.22 1.07
CA ILE A 477 -21.12 -6.95 0.43
C ILE A 477 -20.56 -7.25 -0.96
N TYR A 478 -21.24 -6.77 -2.02
CA TYR A 478 -20.81 -6.99 -3.39
C TYR A 478 -20.07 -5.78 -3.98
N GLY A 479 -19.07 -6.07 -4.82
CA GLY A 479 -18.18 -5.10 -5.42
C GLY A 479 -18.64 -4.58 -6.78
N GLU A 480 -17.83 -3.69 -7.37
CA GLU A 480 -18.11 -3.01 -8.64
C GLU A 480 -18.28 -3.95 -9.84
N ASP A 481 -17.74 -5.17 -9.78
CA ASP A 481 -17.79 -6.20 -10.82
C ASP A 481 -18.96 -7.18 -10.67
N VAL A 482 -19.84 -6.96 -9.69
CA VAL A 482 -21.00 -7.82 -9.38
C VAL A 482 -22.30 -7.04 -9.59
N LYS A 483 -23.25 -7.65 -10.28
CA LYS A 483 -24.58 -7.11 -10.44
C LYS A 483 -25.48 -7.48 -9.27
N GLU A 484 -26.49 -6.65 -9.00
CA GLU A 484 -27.46 -6.89 -7.94
C GLU A 484 -28.17 -8.25 -8.08
N GLU A 485 -28.45 -8.68 -9.31
CA GLU A 485 -29.06 -9.98 -9.59
C GLU A 485 -28.14 -11.14 -9.13
N GLU A 486 -26.82 -11.04 -9.38
CA GLU A 486 -25.84 -12.02 -8.95
C GLU A 486 -25.75 -12.06 -7.41
N ALA A 487 -25.77 -10.90 -6.76
CA ALA A 487 -25.78 -10.82 -5.29
C ALA A 487 -27.05 -11.48 -4.71
N ASN A 488 -28.22 -11.22 -5.29
CA ASN A 488 -29.47 -11.83 -4.87
C ASN A 488 -29.52 -13.35 -5.10
N GLU A 489 -28.81 -13.89 -6.09
CA GLU A 489 -28.65 -15.34 -6.25
C GLU A 489 -27.89 -15.97 -5.07
N ILE A 490 -26.85 -15.29 -4.57
CA ILE A 490 -26.11 -15.74 -3.39
C ILE A 490 -26.97 -15.64 -2.14
N VAL A 491 -27.73 -14.55 -1.96
CA VAL A 491 -28.69 -14.40 -0.85
C VAL A 491 -29.67 -15.57 -0.83
N SER A 492 -30.31 -15.86 -1.97
CA SER A 492 -31.25 -16.98 -2.08
C SER A 492 -30.60 -18.33 -1.77
N TYR A 493 -29.35 -18.53 -2.20
CA TYR A 493 -28.60 -19.75 -1.87
C TYR A 493 -28.39 -19.93 -0.37
N ILE A 494 -28.03 -18.81 0.32
CA ILE A 494 -27.80 -18.83 1.77
C ILE A 494 -29.12 -19.13 2.51
N GLU A 495 -30.19 -18.39 2.21
CA GLU A 495 -31.50 -18.52 2.84
C GLU A 495 -32.15 -19.91 2.62
N ASP A 496 -31.95 -20.53 1.44
CA ASP A 496 -32.45 -21.86 1.13
C ASP A 496 -31.70 -22.97 1.89
N LYS A 497 -30.43 -22.72 2.28
CA LYS A 497 -29.55 -23.75 2.82
C LYS A 497 -29.31 -23.63 4.32
N TYR A 498 -29.32 -22.43 4.87
CA TYR A 498 -28.96 -22.12 6.24
C TYR A 498 -30.05 -21.32 6.94
N ASP A 499 -30.18 -21.51 8.25
CA ASP A 499 -31.12 -20.75 9.10
C ASP A 499 -30.38 -19.53 9.70
N VAL A 500 -30.07 -18.57 8.85
CA VAL A 500 -29.35 -17.34 9.20
C VAL A 500 -30.02 -16.13 8.57
N GLU A 501 -29.90 -14.97 9.20
CA GLU A 501 -30.32 -13.70 8.60
C GLU A 501 -29.26 -13.19 7.61
N VAL A 502 -29.68 -12.72 6.42
CA VAL A 502 -28.75 -12.23 5.40
C VAL A 502 -28.97 -10.74 5.15
N GLU A 503 -27.93 -9.94 5.38
CA GLU A 503 -27.89 -8.55 5.00
C GLU A 503 -27.06 -8.38 3.73
N VAL A 504 -27.64 -7.81 2.66
CA VAL A 504 -26.94 -7.56 1.40
C VAL A 504 -26.75 -6.08 1.16
N ASN A 505 -25.52 -5.69 0.81
CA ASN A 505 -25.14 -4.30 0.60
C ASN A 505 -24.29 -4.14 -0.67
N ASN A 506 -24.49 -3.04 -1.40
CA ASN A 506 -23.62 -2.65 -2.48
C ASN A 506 -22.43 -1.84 -1.93
N GLY A 507 -21.24 -2.42 -1.91
CA GLY A 507 -20.04 -1.75 -1.40
C GLY A 507 -19.31 -0.92 -2.43
N GLU A 508 -19.55 -1.20 -3.72
CA GLU A 508 -18.80 -0.61 -4.85
C GLU A 508 -17.27 -0.72 -4.71
N GLN A 509 -16.82 -1.71 -3.92
CA GLN A 509 -15.41 -1.93 -3.70
C GLN A 509 -14.73 -2.53 -4.92
N PRO A 510 -13.51 -2.06 -5.25
CA PRO A 510 -12.67 -2.69 -6.27
C PRO A 510 -12.01 -3.97 -5.72
N VAL A 511 -11.48 -4.81 -6.60
CA VAL A 511 -10.66 -6.00 -6.29
C VAL A 511 -11.44 -7.18 -5.73
N TYR A 512 -12.32 -6.96 -4.76
CA TYR A 512 -13.12 -8.02 -4.17
C TYR A 512 -14.53 -8.03 -4.74
N SER A 513 -14.89 -9.11 -5.46
CA SER A 513 -16.24 -9.30 -5.96
C SER A 513 -17.23 -9.42 -4.80
N PHE A 514 -16.86 -10.14 -3.75
CA PHE A 514 -17.66 -10.25 -2.52
C PHE A 514 -16.77 -10.12 -1.29
N ILE A 515 -17.30 -9.43 -0.29
CA ILE A 515 -16.79 -9.42 1.09
C ILE A 515 -17.92 -9.96 1.96
N ILE A 516 -17.62 -10.93 2.81
CA ILE A 516 -18.61 -11.69 3.58
C ILE A 516 -18.22 -11.65 5.05
N GLY A 517 -19.13 -11.18 5.89
CA GLY A 517 -19.02 -11.27 7.35
C GLY A 517 -19.99 -12.34 7.85
N VAL A 518 -19.55 -13.21 8.76
CA VAL A 518 -20.41 -14.20 9.43
C VAL A 518 -20.23 -14.03 10.93
N GLU A 519 -21.33 -13.77 11.62
CA GLU A 519 -21.45 -13.58 13.07
C GLU A 519 -22.39 -14.60 13.69
#